data_cd5c24635c07a83d4822382d7010eadd
#
_entry.id   cd5c24635c07a83d4822382d7010eadd
#
_cell.length_a   1.000
_cell.length_b   1.000
_cell.length_c   1.000
_cell.angle_alpha   90.00
_cell.angle_beta   90.00
_cell.angle_gamma   90.00
#
_symmetry.space_group_name_H-M   'P 1'
#
loop_
_entity.id
_entity.type
_entity.pdbx_description
1 polymer ?
#
loop_
_entity_poly.entity_id
_entity_poly.type
_entity_poly.pdbx_seq_one_letter_code
_entity_poly.pdbx_strand_id
1 'polypeptide(L)'
;MYILSIKEQEDEGAYAVMNEDGDKTLYIFEEEDDAERYAGLLEAEDYPEMSIVEVEDEVAIKTCEVYGYSYAIITPNDFVIPPRDYDSVQKNFIS
;
A
#
# COMPACT_ATOMS: atom_id res chain seq x y z
N MET A 1 -13.13 -0.30 5.85
CA MET A 1 -11.93 -0.42 5.00
C MET A 1 -10.70 0.06 5.75
N TYR A 2 -9.55 -0.41 5.35
CA TYR A 2 -8.30 -0.14 6.05
C TYR A 2 -7.22 0.28 5.06
N ILE A 3 -6.43 1.27 5.44
CA ILE A 3 -5.28 1.72 4.65
C ILE A 3 -4.04 1.72 5.54
N LEU A 4 -2.89 1.82 4.91
CA LEU A 4 -1.63 1.90 5.64
C LEU A 4 -1.11 3.33 5.63
N SER A 5 -0.49 3.72 6.71
CA SER A 5 0.14 5.03 6.85
C SER A 5 1.50 4.83 7.48
N ILE A 6 2.49 5.61 7.08
CA ILE A 6 3.80 5.53 7.71
C ILE A 6 3.69 6.02 9.14
N LYS A 7 4.07 5.19 10.09
CA LYS A 7 3.82 5.46 11.50
C LYS A 7 4.37 6.80 11.98
N GLU A 8 5.52 7.18 11.51
CA GLU A 8 6.14 8.44 11.89
C GLU A 8 5.55 9.63 11.16
N GLN A 9 4.74 9.39 10.14
CA GLN A 9 4.20 10.43 9.28
C GLN A 9 2.70 10.27 9.11
N GLU A 10 2.01 9.89 10.17
CA GLU A 10 0.57 9.63 10.09
C GLU A 10 -0.23 10.82 9.59
N ASP A 11 0.25 12.02 9.87
CA ASP A 11 -0.45 13.22 9.44
C ASP A 11 -0.25 13.54 7.96
N GLU A 12 0.63 12.83 7.29
CA GLU A 12 0.95 13.13 5.90
C GLU A 12 0.20 12.27 4.90
N GLY A 13 -0.70 11.42 5.36
CA GLY A 13 -1.56 10.66 4.51
C GLY A 13 -1.17 9.19 4.38
N ALA A 14 -1.81 8.53 3.44
CA ALA A 14 -1.70 7.09 3.29
C ALA A 14 -0.49 6.70 2.48
N TYR A 15 0.03 5.51 2.76
CA TYR A 15 1.09 4.93 1.97
C TYR A 15 0.50 4.35 0.68
N ALA A 16 1.06 4.74 -0.46
CA ALA A 16 0.63 4.24 -1.76
C ALA A 16 1.78 3.50 -2.42
N VAL A 17 1.45 2.42 -3.11
CA VAL A 17 2.43 1.63 -3.83
C VAL A 17 2.74 2.32 -5.15
N MET A 18 4.02 2.49 -5.45
CA MET A 18 4.43 3.12 -6.70
C MET A 18 4.86 2.04 -7.69
N ASN A 19 4.34 2.12 -8.92
CA ASN A 19 4.74 1.20 -9.97
C ASN A 19 5.96 1.74 -10.72
N GLU A 20 6.40 1.02 -11.74
CA GLU A 20 7.59 1.38 -12.50
C GLU A 20 7.46 2.70 -13.24
N ASP A 21 6.24 3.05 -13.61
CA ASP A 21 5.98 4.29 -14.35
C ASP A 21 5.88 5.49 -13.43
N GLY A 22 5.97 5.28 -12.13
CA GLY A 22 5.84 6.36 -11.17
C GLY A 22 4.40 6.62 -10.74
N ASP A 23 3.46 5.84 -11.21
CA ASP A 23 2.07 5.96 -10.78
C ASP A 23 1.88 5.36 -9.41
N LYS A 24 1.08 6.02 -8.60
CA LYS A 24 0.83 5.57 -7.23
C LYS A 24 -0.55 4.96 -7.12
N THR A 25 -0.62 3.82 -6.45
CA THR A 25 -1.87 3.11 -6.21
C THR A 25 -2.06 2.93 -4.72
N LEU A 26 -3.17 3.41 -4.19
CA LEU A 26 -3.51 3.21 -2.79
C LEU A 26 -4.20 1.85 -2.65
N TYR A 27 -3.67 1.00 -1.78
CA TYR A 27 -4.32 -0.26 -1.47
C TYR A 27 -5.30 -0.04 -0.33
N ILE A 28 -6.54 -0.39 -0.56
CA ILE A 28 -7.62 -0.27 0.41
C ILE A 28 -8.04 -1.69 0.77
N PHE A 29 -7.80 -2.10 2.01
CA PHE A 29 -8.04 -3.47 2.43
C PHE A 29 -9.42 -3.58 3.06
N GLU A 30 -10.17 -4.62 2.67
CA GLU A 30 -11.47 -4.88 3.27
C GLU A 30 -11.33 -5.40 4.70
N GLU A 31 -10.30 -6.17 4.97
CA GLU A 31 -10.09 -6.78 6.26
C GLU A 31 -8.83 -6.25 6.92
N GLU A 32 -8.91 -6.02 8.22
CA GLU A 32 -7.76 -5.53 8.97
C GLU A 32 -6.60 -6.52 8.94
N ASP A 33 -6.92 -7.80 9.00
CA ASP A 33 -5.89 -8.85 9.00
C ASP A 33 -5.03 -8.80 7.74
N ASP A 34 -5.64 -8.50 6.60
CA ASP A 34 -4.90 -8.40 5.35
C ASP A 34 -3.99 -7.19 5.35
N ALA A 35 -4.46 -6.08 5.92
CA ALA A 35 -3.65 -4.88 6.03
C ALA A 35 -2.47 -5.13 6.96
N GLU A 36 -2.69 -5.82 8.06
CA GLU A 36 -1.61 -6.16 9.00
C GLU A 36 -0.58 -7.06 8.35
N ARG A 37 -1.03 -8.03 7.57
CA ARG A 37 -0.12 -8.93 6.89
C ARG A 37 0.75 -8.18 5.89
N TYR A 38 0.13 -7.28 5.13
CA TYR A 38 0.87 -6.51 4.15
C TYR A 38 1.89 -5.59 4.84
N ALA A 39 1.49 -4.96 5.94
CA ALA A 39 2.39 -4.13 6.72
C ALA A 39 3.60 -4.93 7.22
N GLY A 40 3.35 -6.16 7.68
CA GLY A 40 4.43 -7.03 8.12
C GLY A 40 5.38 -7.40 6.99
N LEU A 41 4.85 -7.63 5.80
CA LEU A 41 5.68 -7.91 4.65
C LEU A 41 6.53 -6.70 4.25
N LEU A 42 5.96 -5.49 4.37
CA LEU A 42 6.71 -4.28 4.12
C LEU A 42 7.87 -4.12 5.10
N GLU A 43 7.62 -4.37 6.37
CA GLU A 43 8.69 -4.30 7.36
C GLU A 43 9.81 -5.28 7.06
N ALA A 44 9.45 -6.47 6.59
CA ALA A 44 10.43 -7.49 6.23
C ALA A 44 11.31 -7.05 5.05
N GLU A 45 10.81 -6.12 4.24
CA GLU A 45 11.55 -5.59 3.10
C GLU A 45 12.23 -4.26 3.43
N ASP A 46 12.39 -3.96 4.70
CA ASP A 46 13.06 -2.75 5.18
C ASP A 46 12.30 -1.45 4.92
N TYR A 47 11.01 -1.54 4.73
CA TYR A 47 10.18 -0.36 4.66
C TYR A 47 9.94 0.19 6.06
N PRO A 48 9.60 1.47 6.19
CA PRO A 48 9.25 2.03 7.50
C PRO A 48 8.06 1.31 8.12
N GLU A 49 7.98 1.36 9.43
CA GLU A 49 6.85 0.78 10.15
C GLU A 49 5.56 1.47 9.75
N MET A 50 4.50 0.69 9.54
CA MET A 50 3.22 1.20 9.10
C MET A 50 2.18 1.11 10.19
N SER A 51 1.29 2.09 10.23
CA SER A 51 0.08 2.05 11.05
C SER A 51 -1.09 1.66 10.16
N ILE A 52 -2.03 0.94 10.73
CA ILE A 52 -3.24 0.55 10.03
C ILE A 52 -4.34 1.49 10.46
N VAL A 53 -4.95 2.16 9.48
CA VAL A 53 -5.95 3.18 9.76
C VAL A 53 -7.29 2.74 9.15
N GLU A 54 -8.32 2.72 9.97
CA GLU A 54 -9.66 2.42 9.48
C GLU A 54 -10.25 3.66 8.82
N VAL A 55 -10.81 3.49 7.64
CA VAL A 55 -11.42 4.59 6.90
C VAL A 55 -12.70 4.10 6.24
N GLU A 56 -13.57 5.05 5.91
CA GLU A 56 -14.74 4.71 5.11
C GLU A 56 -14.32 4.65 3.65
N ASP A 57 -14.92 3.72 2.89
CA ASP A 57 -14.57 3.52 1.48
C ASP A 57 -14.68 4.82 0.69
N GLU A 58 -15.76 5.56 0.90
CA GLU A 58 -15.99 6.81 0.17
C GLU A 58 -14.88 7.83 0.43
N VAL A 59 -14.44 7.89 1.67
CA VAL A 59 -13.38 8.83 2.05
C VAL A 59 -12.07 8.42 1.40
N ALA A 60 -11.76 7.14 1.40
CA ALA A 60 -10.53 6.64 0.80
C ALA A 60 -10.52 6.90 -0.70
N ILE A 61 -11.61 6.61 -1.39
CA ILE A 61 -11.71 6.80 -2.82
C ILE A 61 -11.61 8.28 -3.18
N LYS A 62 -12.29 9.12 -2.41
CA LYS A 62 -12.24 10.55 -2.64
C LYS A 62 -10.84 11.11 -2.44
N THR A 63 -10.13 10.60 -1.45
CA THR A 63 -8.74 11.01 -1.21
C THR A 63 -7.89 10.68 -2.42
N CYS A 64 -8.07 9.52 -3.02
CA CYS A 64 -7.34 9.15 -4.22
C CYS A 64 -7.64 10.09 -5.37
N GLU A 65 -8.90 10.47 -5.53
CA GLU A 65 -9.28 11.39 -6.59
C GLU A 65 -8.63 12.75 -6.41
N VAL A 66 -8.60 13.25 -5.17
CA VAL A 66 -8.01 14.55 -4.86
C VAL A 66 -6.53 14.58 -5.17
N TYR A 67 -5.83 13.50 -4.84
CA TYR A 67 -4.38 13.44 -5.03
C TYR A 67 -3.97 12.85 -6.37
N GLY A 68 -4.93 12.41 -7.17
CA GLY A 68 -4.61 11.83 -8.46
C GLY A 68 -4.02 10.43 -8.39
N TYR A 69 -4.31 9.70 -7.33
CA TYR A 69 -3.87 8.31 -7.17
C TYR A 69 -4.88 7.35 -7.74
N SER A 70 -4.40 6.23 -8.24
CA SER A 70 -5.26 5.08 -8.50
C SER A 70 -5.52 4.37 -7.17
N TYR A 71 -6.52 3.49 -7.14
CA TYR A 71 -6.73 2.68 -5.95
C TYR A 71 -7.09 1.26 -6.35
N ALA A 72 -6.85 0.34 -5.43
CA ALA A 72 -7.21 -1.06 -5.60
C ALA A 72 -7.81 -1.55 -4.30
N ILE A 73 -8.96 -2.21 -4.38
CA ILE A 73 -9.61 -2.78 -3.20
C ILE A 73 -9.10 -4.21 -3.03
N ILE A 74 -8.47 -4.47 -1.91
CA ILE A 74 -7.86 -5.76 -1.62
C ILE A 74 -8.82 -6.55 -0.74
N THR A 75 -9.25 -7.69 -1.23
CA THR A 75 -10.17 -8.58 -0.50
C THR A 75 -9.41 -9.76 0.08
N PRO A 76 -10.02 -10.54 0.98
CA PRO A 76 -9.35 -11.73 1.52
C PRO A 76 -8.95 -12.75 0.47
N ASN A 77 -9.55 -12.69 -0.71
CA ASN A 77 -9.21 -13.60 -1.79
C ASN A 77 -8.06 -13.10 -2.65
N ASP A 78 -7.67 -11.87 -2.49
CA ASP A 78 -6.56 -11.29 -3.23
C ASP A 78 -5.26 -11.56 -2.49
N PHE A 79 -4.23 -11.86 -3.23
CA PHE A 79 -2.92 -12.11 -2.66
C PHE A 79 -1.95 -11.06 -3.18
N VAL A 80 -1.61 -10.09 -2.33
CA VAL A 80 -0.72 -9.01 -2.74
C VAL A 80 0.59 -9.12 -1.99
N ILE A 81 1.67 -8.86 -2.71
CA ILE A 81 3.02 -8.90 -2.17
C ILE A 81 3.65 -7.53 -2.40
N PRO A 82 4.33 -6.96 -1.39
CA PRO A 82 5.00 -5.67 -1.59
C PRO A 82 6.02 -5.76 -2.70
N PRO A 83 6.25 -4.66 -3.41
CA PRO A 83 7.31 -4.64 -4.41
C PRO A 83 8.64 -4.96 -3.76
N ARG A 84 9.44 -5.72 -4.44
CA ARG A 84 10.77 -6.03 -3.95
C ARG A 84 11.66 -4.81 -4.08
N ASP A 85 12.80 -4.91 -3.43
CA ASP A 85 13.82 -3.90 -3.58
C ASP A 85 14.06 -3.69 -5.09
N TYR A 86 14.19 -2.45 -5.45
CA TYR A 86 14.33 -2.05 -6.82
C TYR A 86 15.43 -2.84 -7.57
N ASP A 87 16.55 -3.03 -6.93
CA ASP A 87 17.66 -3.75 -7.55
C ASP A 87 17.31 -5.20 -7.85
N SER A 88 16.57 -5.83 -6.97
CA SER A 88 16.16 -7.20 -7.16
C SER A 88 15.22 -7.34 -8.34
N VAL A 89 14.33 -6.39 -8.48
CA VAL A 89 13.38 -6.39 -9.58
C VAL A 89 14.12 -6.26 -10.91
N GLN A 90 15.07 -5.38 -10.97
CA GLN A 90 15.83 -5.18 -12.19
C GLN A 90 16.59 -6.42 -12.60
N LYS A 91 17.17 -7.10 -11.64
CA LYS A 91 17.91 -8.31 -11.96
C LYS A 91 17.00 -9.38 -12.52
N ASN A 92 15.78 -9.44 -12.05
CA ASN A 92 14.84 -10.42 -12.53
C ASN A 92 14.41 -10.19 -13.95
N PHE A 93 14.43 -8.98 -14.40
CA PHE A 93 14.07 -8.67 -15.77
C PHE A 93 15.04 -9.24 -16.76
N ILE A 94 16.26 -9.28 -16.38
CA ILE A 94 17.32 -9.66 -17.28
C ILE A 94 17.33 -11.14 -17.53
N SER A 95 16.88 -11.86 -16.57
CA SER A 95 16.90 -13.30 -16.64
C SER A 95 15.75 -13.84 -17.46
#